data_55898106f3885404f9fe1dd5e69bbd8a
#
_entry.id   55898106f3885404f9fe1dd5e69bbd8a
#
_cell.length_a   1.000
_cell.length_b   1.000
_cell.length_c   1.000
_cell.angle_alpha   90.00
_cell.angle_beta   90.00
_cell.angle_gamma   90.00
#
_symmetry.space_group_name_H-M   'P 1'
#
loop_
_entity.id
_entity.type
_entity.pdbx_description
1 polymer ?
#
loop_
_entity_poly.entity_id
_entity_poly.type
_entity_poly.pdbx_seq_one_letter_code
_entity_poly.pdbx_strand_id
1 'polypeptide(L)'
;MNPLEAKFKTSALRSWKTDQADAHKLACLGPTLKQTGNLPIHELIFFELRERVRFHLEIENEQNRLKFQILELLHQTFPGLERLFSSRYSIIALNIAEIFTHPDMVLDIDKDVLITHIFNSTDKGMSMDKATKYALQLRVIAQESYPNVDRHSFLVEKLRLLIQQLKQSIHHLKQLDDAMIQLAQQLDYFENIHSIPGIGKLSTAMIIGEIGDIKRFKSNKQLNAFVGIDIKRYQSGHTHCRDTINKRGNKKARKLLFG
;
A
#
# COMPACT_ATOMS: atom_id res chain seq x y z
N MET A 1 -0.49 -15.24 19.58
CA MET A 1 -0.82 -14.64 20.91
C MET A 1 -0.31 -13.21 20.96
N ASN A 2 -1.13 -12.26 21.43
CA ASN A 2 -0.69 -10.87 21.58
C ASN A 2 0.37 -10.78 22.71
N PRO A 3 1.52 -10.07 22.51
CA PRO A 3 2.56 -9.93 23.53
C PRO A 3 2.04 -9.38 24.88
N LEU A 4 1.03 -8.49 24.86
CA LEU A 4 0.38 -8.00 26.07
C LEU A 4 -0.42 -9.10 26.79
N GLU A 5 -1.14 -9.93 26.06
CA GLU A 5 -1.90 -11.05 26.61
C GLU A 5 -0.98 -12.13 27.20
N ALA A 6 0.14 -12.43 26.53
CA ALA A 6 1.18 -13.30 27.06
C ALA A 6 1.74 -12.75 28.38
N LYS A 7 2.01 -11.44 28.43
CA LYS A 7 2.53 -10.77 29.63
C LYS A 7 1.53 -10.84 30.80
N PHE A 8 0.24 -10.63 30.58
CA PHE A 8 -0.79 -10.74 31.61
C PHE A 8 -0.98 -12.16 32.10
N LYS A 9 -0.99 -13.16 31.21
CA LYS A 9 -1.13 -14.57 31.57
C LYS A 9 0.10 -15.17 32.25
N THR A 10 1.28 -14.53 32.10
CA THR A 10 2.55 -14.97 32.70
C THR A 10 2.97 -14.12 33.89
N SER A 11 2.18 -13.09 34.31
CA SER A 11 2.52 -12.24 35.45
C SER A 11 2.42 -13.01 36.76
N ALA A 12 3.56 -13.29 37.40
CA ALA A 12 3.67 -13.77 38.78
C ALA A 12 4.06 -12.62 39.71
N LEU A 13 3.70 -12.69 40.96
CA LEU A 13 3.96 -11.68 42.02
C LEU A 13 5.46 -11.31 42.20
N ARG A 14 6.39 -12.12 41.69
CA ARG A 14 7.84 -11.82 41.62
C ARG A 14 8.33 -12.00 40.19
N SER A 15 8.73 -10.91 39.57
CA SER A 15 9.23 -10.92 38.17
C SER A 15 10.76 -10.99 38.17
N TRP A 16 11.30 -12.17 37.91
CA TRP A 16 12.65 -12.33 37.41
C TRP A 16 12.57 -12.19 35.89
N LYS A 17 13.24 -11.20 35.37
CA LYS A 17 13.23 -10.91 33.94
C LYS A 17 14.50 -11.48 33.29
N THR A 18 14.43 -12.74 32.89
CA THR A 18 15.43 -13.39 32.05
C THR A 18 14.73 -14.04 30.87
N ASP A 19 15.35 -14.00 29.69
CA ASP A 19 14.80 -14.61 28.47
C ASP A 19 14.46 -16.09 28.68
N GLN A 20 15.23 -16.79 29.49
CA GLN A 20 15.01 -18.20 29.84
C GLN A 20 13.76 -18.41 30.70
N ALA A 21 13.48 -17.50 31.65
CA ALA A 21 12.26 -17.55 32.46
C ALA A 21 11.02 -17.19 31.63
N ASP A 22 11.15 -16.26 30.67
CA ASP A 22 10.07 -15.89 29.79
C ASP A 22 9.79 -16.98 28.74
N ALA A 23 10.81 -17.64 28.20
CA ALA A 23 10.67 -18.82 27.36
C ALA A 23 9.98 -19.99 28.08
N HIS A 24 10.38 -20.28 29.34
CA HIS A 24 9.76 -21.32 30.16
C HIS A 24 8.29 -21.01 30.46
N LYS A 25 7.95 -19.75 30.80
CA LYS A 25 6.57 -19.33 31.01
C LYS A 25 5.72 -19.46 29.76
N LEU A 26 6.26 -19.09 28.58
CA LEU A 26 5.58 -19.27 27.29
C LEU A 26 5.38 -20.75 26.95
N ALA A 27 6.36 -21.61 27.23
CA ALA A 27 6.25 -23.05 27.03
C ALA A 27 5.18 -23.67 27.93
N CYS A 28 5.07 -23.23 29.18
CA CYS A 28 4.02 -23.69 30.11
C CYS A 28 2.60 -23.24 29.71
N LEU A 29 2.46 -22.19 28.90
CA LEU A 29 1.18 -21.77 28.34
C LEU A 29 0.73 -22.63 27.16
N GLY A 30 1.65 -23.33 26.48
CA GLY A 30 1.35 -24.18 25.32
C GLY A 30 0.22 -25.18 25.54
N PRO A 31 0.23 -25.96 26.63
CA PRO A 31 -0.85 -26.90 26.95
C PRO A 31 -2.19 -26.27 27.33
N THR A 32 -2.17 -25.01 27.80
CA THR A 32 -3.38 -24.27 28.19
C THR A 32 -3.98 -23.47 27.04
N LEU A 33 -3.21 -23.28 25.96
CA LEU A 33 -3.75 -22.83 24.67
C LEU A 33 -4.52 -24.02 24.12
N LYS A 34 -5.86 -23.97 24.15
CA LYS A 34 -6.71 -24.93 23.42
C LYS A 34 -6.08 -25.12 22.05
N GLN A 35 -5.71 -26.36 21.73
CA GLN A 35 -5.37 -26.71 20.34
C GLN A 35 -6.48 -26.12 19.49
N THR A 36 -6.15 -25.18 18.65
CA THR A 36 -7.06 -24.60 17.69
C THR A 36 -7.43 -25.70 16.72
N GLY A 37 -8.39 -26.54 17.14
CA GLY A 37 -9.19 -27.27 16.18
C GLY A 37 -9.72 -26.24 15.19
N ASN A 38 -10.00 -26.62 13.95
CA ASN A 38 -10.42 -25.78 12.84
C ASN A 38 -11.12 -24.50 13.33
N LEU A 39 -10.47 -23.35 13.08
CA LEU A 39 -11.05 -22.05 13.41
C LEU A 39 -12.47 -21.99 12.82
N PRO A 40 -13.47 -21.48 13.53
CA PRO A 40 -14.77 -21.24 12.95
C PRO A 40 -14.61 -20.47 11.65
N ILE A 41 -15.39 -20.80 10.62
CA ILE A 41 -15.30 -20.19 9.28
C ILE A 41 -15.24 -18.67 9.38
N HIS A 42 -15.99 -18.08 10.30
CA HIS A 42 -16.04 -16.64 10.56
C HIS A 42 -14.70 -16.09 11.06
N GLU A 43 -13.99 -16.79 11.94
CA GLU A 43 -12.64 -16.36 12.39
C GLU A 43 -11.60 -16.52 11.29
N LEU A 44 -11.77 -17.49 10.40
CA LEU A 44 -10.92 -17.72 9.24
C LEU A 44 -11.01 -16.54 8.26
N ILE A 45 -12.22 -16.02 8.00
CA ILE A 45 -12.42 -14.85 7.12
C ILE A 45 -11.62 -13.64 7.63
N PHE A 46 -11.66 -13.34 8.92
CA PHE A 46 -10.90 -12.22 9.48
C PHE A 46 -9.39 -12.42 9.39
N PHE A 47 -8.92 -13.65 9.61
CA PHE A 47 -7.51 -13.96 9.47
C PHE A 47 -7.05 -13.76 8.02
N GLU A 48 -7.76 -14.36 7.06
CA GLU A 48 -7.49 -14.24 5.63
C GLU A 48 -7.54 -12.78 5.15
N LEU A 49 -8.53 -12.02 5.59
CA LEU A 49 -8.66 -10.63 5.21
C LEU A 49 -7.50 -9.79 5.78
N ARG A 50 -7.10 -10.05 7.03
CA ARG A 50 -5.97 -9.35 7.66
C ARG A 50 -4.65 -9.61 6.93
N GLU A 51 -4.38 -10.85 6.53
CA GLU A 51 -3.16 -11.18 5.79
C GLU A 51 -3.14 -10.49 4.43
N ARG A 52 -4.28 -10.44 3.73
CA ARG A 52 -4.40 -9.69 2.46
C ARG A 52 -4.20 -8.19 2.64
N VAL A 53 -4.78 -7.59 3.67
CA VAL A 53 -4.59 -6.16 3.98
C VAL A 53 -3.12 -5.85 4.26
N ARG A 54 -2.43 -6.69 4.99
CA ARG A 54 -1.01 -6.50 5.29
C ARG A 54 -0.14 -6.63 4.06
N PHE A 55 -0.42 -7.62 3.23
CA PHE A 55 0.26 -7.81 1.96
C PHE A 55 0.00 -6.65 0.99
N HIS A 56 -1.24 -6.14 0.94
CA HIS A 56 -1.57 -4.93 0.18
C HIS A 56 -0.68 -3.75 0.56
N LEU A 57 -0.53 -3.48 1.87
CA LEU A 57 0.32 -2.40 2.37
C LEU A 57 1.82 -2.62 2.05
N GLU A 58 2.28 -3.85 1.98
CA GLU A 58 3.64 -4.20 1.57
C GLU A 58 3.85 -3.91 0.08
N ILE A 59 2.90 -4.31 -0.78
CA ILE A 59 2.93 -4.00 -2.22
C ILE A 59 2.91 -2.49 -2.45
N GLU A 60 2.06 -1.72 -1.76
CA GLU A 60 2.04 -0.25 -1.86
C GLU A 60 3.40 0.37 -1.53
N ASN A 61 4.06 -0.10 -0.47
CA ASN A 61 5.38 0.39 -0.09
C ASN A 61 6.42 0.06 -1.16
N GLU A 62 6.37 -1.15 -1.73
CA GLU A 62 7.25 -1.54 -2.83
C GLU A 62 7.00 -0.72 -4.09
N GLN A 63 5.74 -0.45 -4.46
CA GLN A 63 5.41 0.43 -5.56
C GLN A 63 5.98 1.84 -5.36
N ASN A 64 5.91 2.37 -4.15
CA ASN A 64 6.49 3.68 -3.86
C ASN A 64 8.00 3.68 -4.06
N ARG A 65 8.69 2.61 -3.63
CA ARG A 65 10.12 2.44 -3.88
C ARG A 65 10.44 2.39 -5.38
N LEU A 66 9.69 1.59 -6.15
CA LEU A 66 9.83 1.51 -7.60
C LEU A 66 9.61 2.85 -8.28
N LYS A 67 8.59 3.61 -7.87
CA LYS A 67 8.30 4.95 -8.41
C LYS A 67 9.48 5.92 -8.21
N PHE A 68 10.12 5.89 -7.05
CA PHE A 68 11.32 6.71 -6.81
C PHE A 68 12.49 6.29 -7.69
N GLN A 69 12.77 5.00 -7.81
CA GLN A 69 13.83 4.48 -8.67
C GLN A 69 13.60 4.79 -10.15
N ILE A 70 12.37 4.65 -10.62
CA ILE A 70 11.99 5.00 -12.00
C ILE A 70 12.21 6.49 -12.26
N LEU A 71 11.80 7.36 -11.33
CA LEU A 71 11.99 8.80 -11.48
C LEU A 71 13.47 9.18 -11.52
N GLU A 72 14.29 8.59 -10.65
CA GLU A 72 15.73 8.79 -10.61
C GLU A 72 16.39 8.38 -11.93
N LEU A 73 16.00 7.22 -12.49
CA LEU A 73 16.50 6.75 -13.77
C LEU A 73 16.00 7.62 -14.93
N LEU A 74 14.73 8.05 -14.93
CA LEU A 74 14.22 8.97 -15.95
C LEU A 74 15.02 10.27 -16.01
N HIS A 75 15.42 10.83 -14.87
CA HIS A 75 16.28 12.02 -14.84
C HIS A 75 17.66 11.80 -15.47
N GLN A 76 18.13 10.55 -15.56
CA GLN A 76 19.42 10.19 -16.17
C GLN A 76 19.29 9.79 -17.64
N THR A 77 18.21 9.10 -18.01
CA THR A 77 18.03 8.49 -19.34
C THR A 77 17.18 9.34 -20.27
N PHE A 78 16.11 9.99 -19.75
CA PHE A 78 15.20 10.83 -20.52
C PHE A 78 14.64 11.97 -19.65
N PRO A 79 15.46 12.99 -19.30
CA PRO A 79 15.00 14.14 -18.53
C PRO A 79 13.83 14.86 -19.17
N GLY A 80 12.80 15.16 -18.40
CA GLY A 80 11.61 15.89 -18.87
C GLY A 80 10.44 15.00 -19.31
N LEU A 81 10.66 13.69 -19.56
CA LEU A 81 9.57 12.80 -19.97
C LEU A 81 8.43 12.75 -18.92
N GLU A 82 8.77 12.87 -17.65
CA GLU A 82 7.81 12.89 -16.54
C GLU A 82 6.81 14.05 -16.58
N ARG A 83 7.06 15.07 -17.41
CA ARG A 83 6.19 16.24 -17.58
C ARG A 83 5.11 16.06 -18.66
N LEU A 84 5.25 15.01 -19.48
CA LEU A 84 4.33 14.77 -20.61
C LEU A 84 2.88 14.54 -20.12
N PHE A 85 2.71 13.90 -18.94
CA PHE A 85 1.40 13.58 -18.39
C PHE A 85 1.23 14.18 -17.00
N SER A 86 0.00 14.59 -16.68
CA SER A 86 -0.36 15.10 -15.33
C SER A 86 -0.09 14.07 -14.24
N SER A 87 -0.30 12.79 -14.53
CA SER A 87 0.05 11.66 -13.65
C SER A 87 1.18 10.86 -14.28
N ARG A 88 2.40 11.01 -13.74
CA ARG A 88 3.63 10.38 -14.25
C ARG A 88 3.67 8.86 -14.13
N TYR A 89 2.81 8.28 -13.29
CA TYR A 89 2.70 6.83 -13.07
C TYR A 89 1.35 6.27 -13.53
N SER A 90 0.62 6.99 -14.37
CA SER A 90 -0.55 6.44 -15.06
C SER A 90 -0.10 5.34 -16.05
N ILE A 91 -0.98 4.39 -16.34
CA ILE A 91 -0.64 3.28 -17.28
C ILE A 91 -0.15 3.81 -18.63
N ILE A 92 -0.77 4.87 -19.15
CA ILE A 92 -0.30 5.50 -20.39
C ILE A 92 1.12 6.07 -20.25
N ALA A 93 1.41 6.76 -19.15
CA ALA A 93 2.74 7.32 -18.92
C ALA A 93 3.80 6.22 -18.80
N LEU A 94 3.48 5.13 -18.08
CA LEU A 94 4.36 3.98 -17.96
C LEU A 94 4.57 3.25 -19.30
N ASN A 95 3.51 3.08 -20.11
CA ASN A 95 3.62 2.45 -21.43
C ASN A 95 4.51 3.28 -22.36
N ILE A 96 4.36 4.59 -22.37
CA ILE A 96 5.21 5.49 -23.16
C ILE A 96 6.66 5.48 -22.66
N ALA A 97 6.86 5.54 -21.34
CA ALA A 97 8.20 5.50 -20.75
C ALA A 97 8.90 4.13 -20.96
N GLU A 98 8.15 3.03 -21.06
CA GLU A 98 8.69 1.70 -21.36
C GLU A 98 9.18 1.58 -22.80
N ILE A 99 8.45 2.18 -23.76
CA ILE A 99 8.81 2.18 -25.18
C ILE A 99 9.97 3.16 -25.43
N PHE A 100 9.86 4.37 -24.90
CA PHE A 100 10.77 5.48 -25.12
C PHE A 100 11.57 5.79 -23.87
N THR A 101 12.54 4.94 -23.56
CA THR A 101 13.44 5.08 -22.39
C THR A 101 14.58 6.07 -22.61
N HIS A 102 14.79 6.56 -23.87
CA HIS A 102 15.81 7.52 -24.25
C HIS A 102 15.28 8.47 -25.33
N PRO A 103 15.66 9.77 -25.35
CA PRO A 103 15.17 10.74 -26.34
C PRO A 103 15.47 10.36 -27.80
N ASP A 104 16.61 9.77 -28.09
CA ASP A 104 16.97 9.33 -29.45
C ASP A 104 15.94 8.35 -30.04
N MET A 105 15.34 7.49 -29.18
CA MET A 105 14.31 6.55 -29.63
C MET A 105 13.04 7.25 -30.13
N VAL A 106 12.78 8.49 -29.69
CA VAL A 106 11.68 9.33 -30.18
C VAL A 106 12.08 10.08 -31.45
N LEU A 107 13.33 10.52 -31.53
CA LEU A 107 13.84 11.35 -32.65
C LEU A 107 14.09 10.51 -33.89
N ASP A 108 14.46 9.24 -33.74
CA ASP A 108 14.78 8.30 -34.82
C ASP A 108 13.54 7.77 -35.57
N ILE A 109 12.33 7.96 -35.04
CA ILE A 109 11.09 7.44 -35.64
C ILE A 109 10.27 8.54 -36.33
N ASP A 110 9.50 8.14 -37.33
CA ASP A 110 8.59 9.03 -38.02
C ASP A 110 7.45 9.50 -37.12
N LYS A 111 6.92 10.69 -37.38
CA LYS A 111 5.85 11.31 -36.62
C LYS A 111 4.59 10.43 -36.59
N ASP A 112 4.21 9.79 -37.68
CA ASP A 112 3.00 8.99 -37.78
C ASP A 112 3.13 7.68 -36.97
N VAL A 113 4.34 7.11 -36.96
CA VAL A 113 4.67 5.94 -36.13
C VAL A 113 4.61 6.32 -34.65
N LEU A 114 5.13 7.48 -34.25
CA LEU A 114 5.07 7.99 -32.90
C LEU A 114 3.62 8.19 -32.45
N ILE A 115 2.76 8.79 -33.26
CA ILE A 115 1.33 8.97 -33.01
C ILE A 115 0.67 7.61 -32.80
N THR A 116 0.97 6.62 -33.63
CA THR A 116 0.41 5.26 -33.52
C THR A 116 0.82 4.59 -32.21
N HIS A 117 2.09 4.71 -31.78
CA HIS A 117 2.54 4.18 -30.49
C HIS A 117 1.80 4.82 -29.31
N ILE A 118 1.59 6.13 -29.35
CA ILE A 118 0.87 6.83 -28.27
C ILE A 118 -0.61 6.45 -28.28
N PHE A 119 -1.24 6.38 -29.46
CA PHE A 119 -2.63 5.97 -29.58
C PHE A 119 -2.87 4.57 -28.99
N ASN A 120 -1.97 3.63 -29.27
CA ASN A 120 -2.04 2.25 -28.78
C ASN A 120 -1.53 2.05 -27.34
N SER A 121 -1.04 3.10 -26.67
CA SER A 121 -0.47 3.00 -25.32
C SER A 121 -1.52 2.92 -24.21
N THR A 122 -2.81 2.94 -24.53
CA THR A 122 -3.90 2.87 -23.58
C THR A 122 -5.09 2.11 -24.13
N ASP A 123 -5.67 1.23 -23.30
CA ASP A 123 -6.94 0.54 -23.59
C ASP A 123 -8.16 1.46 -23.36
N LYS A 124 -7.96 2.60 -22.69
CA LYS A 124 -9.00 3.63 -22.53
C LYS A 124 -9.01 4.47 -23.80
N GLY A 125 -10.16 4.61 -24.43
CA GLY A 125 -10.31 5.36 -25.66
C GLY A 125 -9.56 6.71 -25.67
N MET A 126 -8.64 6.86 -26.60
CA MET A 126 -7.93 8.10 -26.87
C MET A 126 -8.32 8.59 -28.26
N SER A 127 -8.62 9.89 -28.43
CA SER A 127 -8.80 10.44 -29.76
C SER A 127 -7.48 10.60 -30.49
N MET A 128 -7.49 10.49 -31.82
CA MET A 128 -6.30 10.68 -32.65
C MET A 128 -5.70 12.08 -32.46
N ASP A 129 -6.53 13.11 -32.30
CA ASP A 129 -6.07 14.49 -32.06
C ASP A 129 -5.27 14.59 -30.75
N LYS A 130 -5.74 13.89 -29.70
CA LYS A 130 -5.05 13.84 -28.42
C LYS A 130 -3.73 13.08 -28.51
N ALA A 131 -3.70 11.96 -29.24
CA ALA A 131 -2.47 11.20 -29.51
C ALA A 131 -1.47 12.06 -30.29
N THR A 132 -1.91 12.79 -31.33
CA THR A 132 -1.09 13.71 -32.10
C THR A 132 -0.51 14.82 -31.21
N LYS A 133 -1.32 15.41 -30.34
CA LYS A 133 -0.84 16.44 -29.42
C LYS A 133 0.27 15.90 -28.49
N TYR A 134 0.10 14.72 -27.90
CA TYR A 134 1.12 14.10 -27.05
C TYR A 134 2.38 13.74 -27.86
N ALA A 135 2.24 13.27 -29.11
CA ALA A 135 3.39 12.96 -29.98
C ALA A 135 4.23 14.19 -30.24
N LEU A 136 3.59 15.33 -30.57
CA LEU A 136 4.29 16.60 -30.78
C LEU A 136 4.99 17.07 -29.48
N GLN A 137 4.31 17.01 -28.35
CA GLN A 137 4.90 17.37 -27.06
C GLN A 137 6.09 16.47 -26.70
N LEU A 138 5.95 15.15 -26.90
CA LEU A 138 7.03 14.19 -26.64
C LEU A 138 8.25 14.47 -27.51
N ARG A 139 8.05 14.82 -28.78
CA ARG A 139 9.14 15.16 -29.70
C ARG A 139 9.87 16.45 -29.27
N VAL A 140 9.13 17.47 -28.82
CA VAL A 140 9.72 18.69 -28.25
C VAL A 140 10.55 18.37 -27.01
N ILE A 141 9.98 17.58 -26.07
CA ILE A 141 10.70 17.15 -24.86
C ILE A 141 11.98 16.38 -25.24
N ALA A 142 11.91 15.50 -26.26
CA ALA A 142 13.08 14.74 -26.70
C ALA A 142 14.18 15.64 -27.32
N GLN A 143 13.80 16.67 -28.06
CA GLN A 143 14.75 17.65 -28.62
C GLN A 143 15.44 18.53 -27.55
N GLU A 144 14.72 18.82 -26.47
CA GLU A 144 15.23 19.63 -25.36
C GLU A 144 15.91 18.80 -24.25
N SER A 145 15.88 17.48 -24.36
CA SER A 145 16.41 16.56 -23.35
C SER A 145 17.91 16.32 -23.53
N TYR A 146 18.65 16.40 -22.42
CA TYR A 146 20.08 16.11 -22.35
C TYR A 146 20.32 14.94 -21.37
N PRO A 147 20.24 13.67 -21.85
CA PRO A 147 20.49 12.51 -21.01
C PRO A 147 21.95 12.45 -20.54
N ASN A 148 22.17 11.90 -19.35
CA ASN A 148 23.50 11.71 -18.79
C ASN A 148 24.17 10.41 -19.27
N VAL A 149 23.45 9.57 -20.01
CA VAL A 149 23.89 8.24 -20.45
C VAL A 149 23.55 8.02 -21.91
N ASP A 150 24.29 7.14 -22.58
CA ASP A 150 24.02 6.70 -23.94
C ASP A 150 22.78 5.80 -24.01
N ARG A 151 22.10 5.77 -25.18
CA ARG A 151 20.91 4.96 -25.46
C ARG A 151 21.11 3.45 -25.25
N HIS A 152 22.35 2.96 -25.33
CA HIS A 152 22.73 1.55 -25.11
C HIS A 152 23.17 1.27 -23.67
N SER A 153 23.13 2.26 -22.78
CA SER A 153 23.47 2.10 -21.39
C SER A 153 22.55 1.09 -20.71
N PHE A 154 23.11 0.29 -19.79
CA PHE A 154 22.33 -0.60 -18.92
C PHE A 154 21.25 0.15 -18.11
N LEU A 155 21.44 1.44 -17.82
CA LEU A 155 20.44 2.23 -17.11
C LEU A 155 19.12 2.38 -17.89
N VAL A 156 19.20 2.40 -19.23
CA VAL A 156 18.05 2.40 -20.15
C VAL A 156 17.28 1.08 -20.07
N GLU A 157 17.99 -0.04 -20.05
CA GLU A 157 17.40 -1.38 -19.86
C GLU A 157 16.82 -1.53 -18.45
N LYS A 158 17.57 -1.12 -17.43
CA LYS A 158 17.13 -1.14 -16.02
C LYS A 158 15.83 -0.35 -15.82
N LEU A 159 15.71 0.84 -16.44
CA LEU A 159 14.49 1.63 -16.39
C LEU A 159 13.30 0.84 -16.95
N ARG A 160 13.46 0.20 -18.10
CA ARG A 160 12.40 -0.62 -18.71
C ARG A 160 11.95 -1.75 -17.78
N LEU A 161 12.90 -2.47 -17.18
CA LEU A 161 12.61 -3.57 -16.26
C LEU A 161 11.85 -3.08 -15.01
N LEU A 162 12.24 -1.95 -14.42
CA LEU A 162 11.53 -1.39 -13.25
C LEU A 162 10.12 -0.91 -13.62
N ILE A 163 9.91 -0.35 -14.80
CA ILE A 163 8.57 0.02 -15.29
C ILE A 163 7.69 -1.23 -15.43
N GLN A 164 8.22 -2.32 -15.98
CA GLN A 164 7.49 -3.58 -16.11
C GLN A 164 7.11 -4.14 -14.73
N GLN A 165 8.04 -4.13 -13.77
CA GLN A 165 7.76 -4.55 -12.39
C GLN A 165 6.65 -3.69 -11.75
N LEU A 166 6.69 -2.37 -11.94
CA LEU A 166 5.66 -1.48 -11.41
C LEU A 166 4.30 -1.76 -12.06
N LYS A 167 4.23 -1.97 -13.36
CA LYS A 167 2.99 -2.32 -14.08
C LYS A 167 2.39 -3.64 -13.57
N GLN A 168 3.22 -4.67 -13.39
CA GLN A 168 2.79 -5.95 -12.83
C GLN A 168 2.27 -5.77 -11.40
N SER A 169 2.99 -5.02 -10.58
CA SER A 169 2.59 -4.73 -9.20
C SER A 169 1.26 -3.98 -9.12
N ILE A 170 1.01 -3.02 -10.02
CA ILE A 170 -0.28 -2.31 -10.12
C ILE A 170 -1.41 -3.31 -10.46
N HIS A 171 -1.16 -4.23 -11.39
CA HIS A 171 -2.14 -5.24 -11.77
C HIS A 171 -2.45 -6.21 -10.60
N HIS A 172 -1.43 -6.72 -9.92
CA HIS A 172 -1.58 -7.60 -8.76
C HIS A 172 -2.32 -6.91 -7.62
N LEU A 173 -2.00 -5.62 -7.35
CA LEU A 173 -2.69 -4.85 -6.32
C LEU A 173 -4.18 -4.75 -6.60
N LYS A 174 -4.57 -4.48 -7.85
CA LYS A 174 -5.98 -4.41 -8.24
C LYS A 174 -6.70 -5.76 -8.03
N GLN A 175 -6.07 -6.88 -8.39
CA GLN A 175 -6.65 -8.21 -8.16
C GLN A 175 -6.83 -8.49 -6.66
N LEU A 176 -5.87 -8.07 -5.84
CA LEU A 176 -5.92 -8.21 -4.39
C LEU A 176 -7.03 -7.34 -3.79
N ASP A 177 -7.22 -6.12 -4.28
CA ASP A 177 -8.30 -5.22 -3.88
C ASP A 177 -9.68 -5.84 -4.12
N ASP A 178 -9.89 -6.37 -5.33
CA ASP A 178 -11.15 -7.02 -5.70
C ASP A 178 -11.41 -8.25 -4.80
N ALA A 179 -10.38 -9.07 -4.56
CA ALA A 179 -10.49 -10.24 -3.69
C ALA A 179 -10.76 -9.87 -2.22
N MET A 180 -10.16 -8.78 -1.71
CA MET A 180 -10.44 -8.28 -0.35
C MET A 180 -11.88 -7.77 -0.21
N ILE A 181 -12.37 -7.04 -1.21
CA ILE A 181 -13.75 -6.54 -1.22
C ILE A 181 -14.73 -7.71 -1.24
N GLN A 182 -14.54 -8.69 -2.12
CA GLN A 182 -15.41 -9.87 -2.21
C GLN A 182 -15.44 -10.67 -0.90
N LEU A 183 -14.28 -10.83 -0.26
CA LEU A 183 -14.20 -11.54 1.02
C LEU A 183 -14.89 -10.76 2.14
N ALA A 184 -14.69 -9.46 2.22
CA ALA A 184 -15.30 -8.61 3.24
C ALA A 184 -16.83 -8.49 3.08
N GLN A 185 -17.35 -8.52 1.85
CA GLN A 185 -18.78 -8.49 1.56
C GLN A 185 -19.56 -9.72 2.07
N GLN A 186 -18.86 -10.80 2.44
CA GLN A 186 -19.50 -11.96 3.07
C GLN A 186 -19.89 -11.70 4.55
N LEU A 187 -19.49 -10.56 5.12
CA LEU A 187 -19.75 -10.20 6.51
C LEU A 187 -20.96 -9.27 6.62
N ASP A 188 -21.90 -9.59 7.48
CA ASP A 188 -23.19 -8.91 7.64
C ASP A 188 -23.07 -7.39 7.89
N TYR A 189 -21.97 -6.95 8.50
CA TYR A 189 -21.76 -5.55 8.85
C TYR A 189 -20.89 -4.77 7.84
N PHE A 190 -20.56 -5.37 6.69
CA PHE A 190 -19.81 -4.67 5.65
C PHE A 190 -20.54 -3.38 5.21
N GLU A 191 -21.85 -3.50 4.91
CA GLU A 191 -22.66 -2.37 4.46
C GLU A 191 -22.80 -1.29 5.53
N ASN A 192 -22.81 -1.64 6.82
CA ASN A 192 -22.87 -0.66 7.91
C ASN A 192 -21.63 0.26 7.94
N ILE A 193 -20.45 -0.28 7.65
CA ILE A 193 -19.22 0.52 7.59
C ILE A 193 -19.16 1.27 6.26
N HIS A 194 -19.53 0.61 5.15
CA HIS A 194 -19.51 1.22 3.83
C HIS A 194 -20.50 2.40 3.70
N SER A 195 -21.61 2.39 4.44
CA SER A 195 -22.59 3.49 4.45
C SER A 195 -22.05 4.80 5.06
N ILE A 196 -20.91 4.76 5.77
CA ILE A 196 -20.31 5.96 6.35
C ILE A 196 -19.74 6.84 5.22
N PRO A 197 -20.16 8.12 5.10
CA PRO A 197 -19.65 9.00 4.06
C PRO A 197 -18.12 9.09 4.04
N GLY A 198 -17.52 8.91 2.87
CA GLY A 198 -16.08 8.94 2.68
C GLY A 198 -15.38 7.58 2.80
N ILE A 199 -16.06 6.52 3.26
CA ILE A 199 -15.50 5.17 3.33
C ILE A 199 -15.89 4.37 2.09
N GLY A 200 -14.93 4.11 1.19
CA GLY A 200 -15.12 3.27 0.01
C GLY A 200 -15.07 1.77 0.35
N LYS A 201 -15.46 0.92 -0.61
CA LYS A 201 -15.48 -0.55 -0.44
C LYS A 201 -14.13 -1.12 -0.01
N LEU A 202 -13.05 -0.68 -0.64
CA LEU A 202 -11.69 -1.12 -0.29
C LEU A 202 -11.32 -0.70 1.13
N SER A 203 -11.56 0.57 1.49
CA SER A 203 -11.31 1.07 2.85
C SER A 203 -12.10 0.28 3.88
N THR A 204 -13.38 -0.05 3.58
CA THR A 204 -14.22 -0.91 4.42
C THR A 204 -13.56 -2.28 4.64
N ALA A 205 -13.12 -2.96 3.57
CA ALA A 205 -12.46 -4.24 3.65
C ALA A 205 -11.16 -4.17 4.48
N MET A 206 -10.36 -3.12 4.27
CA MET A 206 -9.11 -2.91 5.00
C MET A 206 -9.36 -2.66 6.50
N ILE A 207 -10.36 -1.85 6.85
CA ILE A 207 -10.75 -1.57 8.24
C ILE A 207 -11.20 -2.87 8.92
N ILE A 208 -12.06 -3.66 8.27
CA ILE A 208 -12.50 -4.95 8.78
C ILE A 208 -11.33 -5.90 9.00
N GLY A 209 -10.42 -6.00 8.05
CA GLY A 209 -9.25 -6.87 8.15
C GLY A 209 -8.34 -6.53 9.32
N GLU A 210 -8.06 -5.26 9.58
CA GLU A 210 -7.19 -4.86 10.70
C GLU A 210 -7.91 -4.85 12.06
N ILE A 211 -9.19 -4.49 12.11
CA ILE A 211 -9.98 -4.53 13.35
C ILE A 211 -10.36 -5.96 13.72
N GLY A 212 -10.68 -6.81 12.72
CA GLY A 212 -11.24 -8.14 12.94
C GLY A 212 -12.71 -8.07 13.39
N ASP A 213 -13.18 -9.10 14.15
CA ASP A 213 -14.54 -9.10 14.64
C ASP A 213 -14.79 -7.93 15.61
N ILE A 214 -15.68 -7.02 15.21
CA ILE A 214 -16.05 -5.86 16.00
C ILE A 214 -16.77 -6.28 17.30
N LYS A 215 -17.46 -7.42 17.32
CA LYS A 215 -18.20 -7.94 18.47
C LYS A 215 -17.30 -8.33 19.65
N ARG A 216 -16.00 -8.51 19.40
CA ARG A 216 -15.02 -8.76 20.47
C ARG A 216 -14.80 -7.56 21.42
N PHE A 217 -15.15 -6.35 20.98
CA PHE A 217 -15.03 -5.14 21.78
C PHE A 217 -16.30 -4.88 22.55
N LYS A 218 -16.21 -4.88 23.89
CA LYS A 218 -17.35 -4.63 24.80
C LYS A 218 -17.78 -3.16 24.82
N SER A 219 -16.94 -2.23 24.34
CA SER A 219 -17.21 -0.79 24.33
C SER A 219 -16.33 -0.05 23.33
N ASN A 220 -16.78 1.16 22.95
CA ASN A 220 -15.99 2.07 22.10
C ASN A 220 -14.61 2.41 22.71
N LYS A 221 -14.50 2.45 24.05
CA LYS A 221 -13.22 2.69 24.74
C LYS A 221 -12.21 1.59 24.45
N GLN A 222 -12.64 0.33 24.39
CA GLN A 222 -11.76 -0.79 24.04
C GLN A 222 -11.32 -0.75 22.59
N LEU A 223 -12.20 -0.38 21.67
CA LEU A 223 -11.84 -0.18 20.26
C LEU A 223 -10.85 0.97 20.10
N ASN A 224 -11.10 2.11 20.76
CA ASN A 224 -10.19 3.27 20.74
C ASN A 224 -8.80 2.91 21.29
N ALA A 225 -8.74 2.15 22.39
CA ALA A 225 -7.49 1.67 22.94
C ALA A 225 -6.78 0.68 22.00
N PHE A 226 -7.53 -0.22 21.33
CA PHE A 226 -6.98 -1.14 20.34
C PHE A 226 -6.35 -0.41 19.16
N VAL A 227 -7.00 0.63 18.65
CA VAL A 227 -6.47 1.48 17.56
C VAL A 227 -5.37 2.42 18.07
N GLY A 228 -5.39 2.75 19.36
CA GLY A 228 -4.44 3.67 20.00
C GLY A 228 -4.76 5.14 19.77
N ILE A 229 -6.07 5.46 19.71
CA ILE A 229 -6.61 6.83 19.59
C ILE A 229 -7.19 7.33 20.92
N ASP A 230 -7.09 6.54 21.99
CA ASP A 230 -7.42 6.95 23.33
C ASP A 230 -6.53 8.11 23.80
N ILE A 231 -7.14 9.04 24.53
CA ILE A 231 -6.46 10.23 25.04
C ILE A 231 -5.67 9.88 26.29
N LYS A 232 -4.38 10.15 26.24
CA LYS A 232 -3.52 10.07 27.43
C LYS A 232 -3.58 11.42 28.16
N ARG A 233 -4.21 11.45 29.31
CA ARG A 233 -4.17 12.57 30.25
C ARG A 233 -3.09 12.36 31.28
N TYR A 234 -2.27 13.34 31.50
CA TYR A 234 -1.33 13.37 32.61
C TYR A 234 -1.61 14.63 33.45
N GLN A 235 -2.14 14.40 34.66
CA GLN A 235 -2.35 15.45 35.64
C GLN A 235 -1.65 15.02 36.93
N SER A 236 -0.71 15.81 37.38
CA SER A 236 -0.02 15.60 38.66
C SER A 236 0.02 16.94 39.41
N GLY A 237 -0.78 17.06 40.46
CA GLY A 237 -0.89 18.31 41.24
C GLY A 237 -1.29 19.50 40.36
N HIS A 238 -0.48 20.57 40.39
CA HIS A 238 -0.73 21.78 39.59
C HIS A 238 -0.21 21.71 38.13
N THR A 239 0.40 20.60 37.71
CA THR A 239 0.97 20.44 36.37
C THR A 239 -0.05 19.80 35.44
N HIS A 240 -0.53 20.56 34.46
CA HIS A 240 -1.38 20.06 33.36
C HIS A 240 -0.55 19.90 32.10
N CYS A 241 -0.35 18.68 31.64
CA CYS A 241 0.24 18.41 30.34
C CYS A 241 -0.85 18.38 29.27
N ARG A 242 -0.51 18.82 28.04
CA ARG A 242 -1.41 18.79 26.91
C ARG A 242 -1.84 17.36 26.60
N ASP A 243 -3.14 17.15 26.43
CA ASP A 243 -3.72 15.87 26.05
C ASP A 243 -3.11 15.37 24.72
N THR A 244 -2.68 14.13 24.67
CA THR A 244 -2.08 13.49 23.49
C THR A 244 -2.69 12.12 23.25
N ILE A 245 -2.70 11.71 21.96
CA ILE A 245 -3.13 10.36 21.56
C ILE A 245 -2.09 9.34 22.03
N ASN A 246 -2.54 8.25 22.62
CA ASN A 246 -1.67 7.22 23.23
C ASN A 246 -0.74 6.51 22.24
N LYS A 247 -1.14 6.31 21.00
CA LYS A 247 -0.38 5.65 19.90
C LYS A 247 0.12 4.22 20.19
N ARG A 248 -0.24 3.59 21.32
CA ARG A 248 0.21 2.24 21.72
C ARG A 248 -0.57 1.11 21.03
N GLY A 249 -1.68 1.42 20.36
CA GLY A 249 -2.54 0.45 19.68
C GLY A 249 -2.04 0.02 18.31
N ASN A 250 -2.92 -0.60 17.53
CA ASN A 250 -2.64 -1.06 16.17
C ASN A 250 -2.35 0.13 15.23
N LYS A 251 -1.06 0.29 14.85
CA LYS A 251 -0.61 1.37 13.98
C LYS A 251 -1.23 1.30 12.58
N LYS A 252 -1.45 0.07 12.05
CA LYS A 252 -2.02 -0.14 10.70
C LYS A 252 -3.50 0.27 10.70
N ALA A 253 -4.29 -0.20 11.68
CA ALA A 253 -5.69 0.21 11.84
C ALA A 253 -5.81 1.74 12.01
N ARG A 254 -4.93 2.35 12.81
CA ARG A 254 -4.90 3.80 12.97
C ARG A 254 -4.60 4.54 11.67
N LYS A 255 -3.63 4.06 10.86
CA LYS A 255 -3.34 4.65 9.53
C LYS A 255 -4.57 4.61 8.62
N LEU A 256 -5.32 3.50 8.62
CA LEU A 256 -6.51 3.34 7.78
C LEU A 256 -7.69 4.23 8.18
N LEU A 257 -7.77 4.64 9.45
CA LEU A 257 -8.85 5.50 9.96
C LEU A 257 -8.55 7.00 9.83
N PHE A 258 -7.29 7.40 9.63
CA PHE A 258 -6.85 8.80 9.58
C PHE A 258 -6.08 9.18 8.30
N GLY A 259 -5.91 8.25 7.37
CA GLY A 259 -5.33 8.48 6.03
C GLY A 259 -6.42 8.66 5.03
#